data_f0cc3bc0a20b36a782346545b6debd2d
#
_entry.id   f0cc3bc0a20b36a782346545b6debd2d
#
_cell.length_a   1.000
_cell.length_b   1.000
_cell.length_c   1.000
_cell.angle_alpha   90.00
_cell.angle_beta   90.00
_cell.angle_gamma   90.00
#
_symmetry.space_group_name_H-M   'P 1'
#
loop_
_entity.id
_entity.type
_entity.pdbx_description
1 polymer ?
#
loop_
_entity_poly.entity_id
_entity_poly.type
_entity_poly.pdbx_seq_one_letter_code
_entity_poly.pdbx_strand_id
1 'polypeptide(L)'
;RDRSVSRGLGDVYKRQLQNKLRLIGLRPINNIVDITNYILHAYGQPLHCFDADKIKGGKIVVKTVAEGTKFTTLDEVERTLSDRDLMICNTEEPMCIAGVFGGLDSGTTEQTVDVFLESAYFNPTWVRKTARRHGLSTDSSFRFERGIDPNGTIYALKEAALLVKELAGGTIASEIKDNYPHPVADFMVELNYEKAHSLIGKVIPAETIKSIVTSLEMKIVNETPEGVTLQVPAYRVDVQRDCDVVEDILRIYGYNNVEIPTTLKSSLTTKGEVDKSQQLQNLISEQLIGCGFNEILNNSLTAAGYYEGLETYKPENLVNLMNPLSNDLNVMRQTLLFGGLESIQHNANRK
;
A
#
# COMPACT_ATOMS: atom_id res chain seq x y z
N ARG A 1 -22.98 -31.92 29.33
CA ARG A 1 -23.44 -33.25 29.35
C ARG A 1 -23.99 -33.71 28.04
N ASP A 2 -23.90 -33.67 27.04
CA ASP A 2 -24.04 -34.32 25.78
C ASP A 2 -22.92 -33.90 24.83
N ARG A 3 -21.73 -34.40 25.17
CA ARG A 3 -20.53 -34.20 24.37
C ARG A 3 -20.38 -35.23 23.24
N SER A 4 -21.37 -36.04 23.01
CA SER A 4 -21.30 -37.17 22.07
C SER A 4 -22.17 -37.04 20.82
N VAL A 5 -23.00 -36.03 20.71
CA VAL A 5 -23.87 -35.84 19.55
C VAL A 5 -23.48 -34.58 18.83
N SER A 6 -22.99 -34.77 17.63
CA SER A 6 -22.72 -33.79 16.61
C SER A 6 -21.42 -32.98 16.83
N ARG A 7 -20.32 -33.62 16.55
CA ARG A 7 -19.29 -32.91 15.77
C ARG A 7 -19.86 -32.74 14.39
N GLY A 8 -20.87 -31.86 14.28
CA GLY A 8 -21.51 -31.58 13.02
C GLY A 8 -20.55 -30.97 12.00
N LEU A 9 -20.91 -31.01 10.75
CA LEU A 9 -20.18 -30.37 9.66
C LEU A 9 -19.71 -28.94 10.03
N GLY A 10 -20.50 -28.18 10.78
CA GLY A 10 -20.16 -26.85 11.25
C GLY A 10 -18.88 -26.79 12.12
N ASP A 11 -18.62 -27.78 12.99
CA ASP A 11 -17.39 -27.82 13.80
C ASP A 11 -16.15 -28.15 12.94
N VAL A 12 -16.32 -28.97 11.90
CA VAL A 12 -15.24 -29.26 10.94
C VAL A 12 -14.90 -28.02 10.13
N TYR A 13 -15.88 -27.32 9.59
CA TYR A 13 -15.69 -26.09 8.84
C TYR A 13 -15.10 -24.97 9.72
N LYS A 14 -15.55 -24.83 10.97
CA LYS A 14 -15.00 -23.89 11.92
C LYS A 14 -13.52 -24.13 12.18
N ARG A 15 -13.10 -25.39 12.31
CA ARG A 15 -11.68 -25.74 12.42
C ARG A 15 -10.90 -25.47 11.13
N GLN A 16 -11.50 -25.73 9.98
CA GLN A 16 -10.86 -25.43 8.69
C GLN A 16 -10.61 -23.93 8.54
N LEU A 17 -11.60 -23.08 8.83
CA LEU A 17 -11.45 -21.63 8.82
C LEU A 17 -10.34 -21.16 9.76
N GLN A 18 -10.35 -21.61 11.01
CA GLN A 18 -9.33 -21.30 12.00
C GLN A 18 -7.92 -21.74 11.57
N ASN A 19 -7.81 -22.92 10.93
CA ASN A 19 -6.53 -23.40 10.44
C ASN A 19 -6.00 -22.57 9.29
N LYS A 20 -6.88 -22.13 8.37
CA LYS A 20 -6.50 -21.21 7.28
C LYS A 20 -5.95 -19.90 7.86
N LEU A 21 -6.61 -19.32 8.86
CA LEU A 21 -6.14 -18.10 9.52
C LEU A 21 -4.79 -18.30 10.23
N ARG A 22 -4.61 -19.42 10.94
CA ARG A 22 -3.32 -19.74 11.61
C ARG A 22 -2.17 -19.90 10.60
N LEU A 23 -2.44 -20.48 9.44
CA LEU A 23 -1.42 -20.66 8.39
C LEU A 23 -0.88 -19.33 7.83
N ILE A 24 -1.66 -18.27 7.88
CA ILE A 24 -1.24 -16.91 7.48
C ILE A 24 -0.80 -16.06 8.68
N GLY A 25 -0.64 -16.67 9.88
CA GLY A 25 -0.14 -15.99 11.07
C GLY A 25 -1.21 -15.27 11.90
N LEU A 26 -2.50 -15.41 11.58
CA LEU A 26 -3.58 -14.81 12.34
C LEU A 26 -4.05 -15.74 13.48
N ARG A 27 -4.30 -15.14 14.64
CA ARG A 27 -4.90 -15.85 15.79
C ARG A 27 -6.42 -15.79 15.66
N PRO A 28 -7.13 -16.93 15.63
CA PRO A 28 -8.58 -16.95 15.69
C PRO A 28 -9.11 -16.31 16.99
N ILE A 29 -10.18 -15.52 16.88
CA ILE A 29 -10.80 -14.77 17.99
C ILE A 29 -12.19 -15.34 18.29
N ASN A 30 -13.13 -15.13 17.38
CA ASN A 30 -14.48 -15.69 17.42
C ASN A 30 -14.96 -15.94 15.99
N ASN A 31 -16.10 -16.64 15.84
CA ASN A 31 -16.61 -17.02 14.52
C ASN A 31 -16.86 -15.84 13.58
N ILE A 32 -17.38 -14.72 14.08
CA ILE A 32 -17.71 -13.54 13.25
C ILE A 32 -16.43 -12.83 12.81
N VAL A 33 -15.54 -12.54 13.75
CA VAL A 33 -14.25 -11.88 13.45
C VAL A 33 -13.37 -12.79 12.55
N ASP A 34 -13.40 -14.09 12.77
CA ASP A 34 -12.67 -15.06 11.95
C ASP A 34 -13.20 -15.09 10.52
N ILE A 35 -14.52 -14.97 10.32
CA ILE A 35 -15.13 -14.87 9.00
C ILE A 35 -14.72 -13.58 8.30
N THR A 36 -14.80 -12.42 8.96
CA THR A 36 -14.40 -11.14 8.36
C THR A 36 -12.92 -11.13 8.00
N ASN A 37 -12.05 -11.68 8.84
CA ASN A 37 -10.63 -11.85 8.55
C ASN A 37 -10.38 -12.81 7.37
N TYR A 38 -11.14 -13.91 7.31
CA TYR A 38 -11.03 -14.84 6.19
C TYR A 38 -11.41 -14.17 4.86
N ILE A 39 -12.52 -13.46 4.81
CA ILE A 39 -12.96 -12.73 3.60
C ILE A 39 -11.93 -11.68 3.20
N LEU A 40 -11.39 -10.94 4.16
CA LEU A 40 -10.36 -9.95 3.92
C LEU A 40 -9.13 -10.56 3.22
N HIS A 41 -8.67 -11.73 3.65
CA HIS A 41 -7.50 -12.37 3.08
C HIS A 41 -7.80 -13.20 1.82
N ALA A 42 -9.01 -13.77 1.70
CA ALA A 42 -9.39 -14.58 0.54
C ALA A 42 -9.77 -13.72 -0.67
N TYR A 43 -10.45 -12.59 -0.44
CA TYR A 43 -11.00 -11.75 -1.50
C TYR A 43 -10.39 -10.34 -1.56
N GLY A 44 -9.52 -9.98 -0.62
CA GLY A 44 -8.95 -8.64 -0.55
C GLY A 44 -9.92 -7.56 -0.08
N GLN A 45 -11.13 -7.93 0.34
CA GLN A 45 -12.19 -7.03 0.78
C GLN A 45 -12.26 -6.98 2.30
N PRO A 46 -11.85 -5.86 2.95
CA PRO A 46 -12.08 -5.69 4.37
C PRO A 46 -13.57 -5.57 4.66
N LEU A 47 -14.02 -6.30 5.67
CA LEU A 47 -15.37 -6.23 6.20
C LEU A 47 -15.34 -5.75 7.64
N HIS A 48 -16.38 -5.04 8.07
CA HIS A 48 -16.60 -4.74 9.48
C HIS A 48 -17.93 -5.30 9.95
N CYS A 49 -17.96 -5.75 11.19
CA CYS A 49 -19.16 -6.30 11.82
C CYS A 49 -19.48 -5.51 13.07
N PHE A 50 -20.66 -4.91 13.10
CA PHE A 50 -21.19 -4.21 14.25
C PHE A 50 -22.19 -5.10 15.00
N ASP A 51 -22.26 -4.91 16.30
CA ASP A 51 -23.39 -5.37 17.09
C ASP A 51 -24.62 -4.51 16.69
N ALA A 52 -25.66 -5.14 16.16
CA ALA A 52 -26.81 -4.41 15.62
C ALA A 52 -27.58 -3.64 16.69
N ASP A 53 -27.62 -4.13 17.93
CA ASP A 53 -28.29 -3.48 19.05
C ASP A 53 -27.60 -2.17 19.47
N LYS A 54 -26.32 -2.02 19.13
CA LYS A 54 -25.54 -0.81 19.40
C LYS A 54 -25.68 0.26 18.31
N ILE A 55 -26.37 -0.04 17.19
CA ILE A 55 -26.64 0.93 16.14
C ILE A 55 -27.84 1.79 16.52
N LYS A 56 -27.59 2.84 17.31
CA LYS A 56 -28.64 3.76 17.76
C LYS A 56 -29.39 4.37 16.58
N GLY A 57 -30.72 4.38 16.69
CA GLY A 57 -31.62 4.85 15.65
C GLY A 57 -31.70 3.94 14.41
N GLY A 58 -31.11 2.74 14.43
CA GLY A 58 -31.18 1.76 13.33
C GLY A 58 -30.65 2.29 12.00
N LYS A 59 -29.72 3.24 12.02
CA LYS A 59 -29.22 3.94 10.83
C LYS A 59 -27.71 4.08 10.87
N ILE A 60 -27.09 3.74 9.75
CA ILE A 60 -25.65 3.99 9.49
C ILE A 60 -25.52 5.28 8.69
N VAL A 61 -24.61 6.15 9.13
CA VAL A 61 -24.29 7.43 8.47
C VAL A 61 -22.77 7.53 8.31
N VAL A 62 -22.30 7.59 7.07
CA VAL A 62 -20.88 7.81 6.77
C VAL A 62 -20.65 9.30 6.58
N LYS A 63 -19.87 9.90 7.49
CA LYS A 63 -19.60 11.34 7.51
C LYS A 63 -18.29 11.66 8.22
N THR A 64 -17.79 12.88 8.07
CA THR A 64 -16.77 13.44 8.96
C THR A 64 -17.41 13.97 10.24
N VAL A 65 -16.60 14.14 11.29
CA VAL A 65 -17.03 14.69 12.57
C VAL A 65 -16.28 15.99 12.88
N ALA A 66 -16.69 16.70 13.92
CA ALA A 66 -16.02 17.94 14.31
C ALA A 66 -14.57 17.69 14.74
N GLU A 67 -13.67 18.62 14.42
CA GLU A 67 -12.28 18.59 14.89
C GLU A 67 -12.24 18.50 16.42
N GLY A 68 -11.37 17.63 16.94
CA GLY A 68 -11.22 17.43 18.38
C GLY A 68 -12.18 16.44 19.01
N THR A 69 -13.10 15.84 18.24
CA THR A 69 -14.00 14.79 18.75
C THR A 69 -13.20 13.63 19.35
N LYS A 70 -13.56 13.22 20.57
CA LYS A 70 -12.93 12.07 21.24
C LYS A 70 -13.56 10.77 20.79
N PHE A 71 -12.74 9.75 20.57
CA PHE A 71 -13.15 8.45 20.09
C PHE A 71 -12.24 7.36 20.63
N THR A 72 -12.79 6.34 21.27
CA THR A 72 -12.03 5.20 21.78
C THR A 72 -12.09 4.06 20.79
N THR A 73 -10.91 3.60 20.35
CA THR A 73 -10.77 2.51 19.40
C THR A 73 -10.69 1.14 20.10
N LEU A 74 -10.81 0.04 19.34
CA LEU A 74 -10.80 -1.34 19.85
C LEU A 74 -9.54 -1.71 20.67
N ASP A 75 -8.46 -0.97 20.54
CA ASP A 75 -7.23 -1.09 21.34
C ASP A 75 -7.29 -0.33 22.68
N GLU A 76 -8.49 0.15 23.05
CA GLU A 76 -8.76 0.92 24.28
C GLU A 76 -8.03 2.29 24.34
N VAL A 77 -7.51 2.78 23.19
CA VAL A 77 -6.83 4.06 23.11
C VAL A 77 -7.83 5.16 22.74
N GLU A 78 -7.90 6.23 23.57
CA GLU A 78 -8.65 7.43 23.22
C GLU A 78 -7.88 8.25 22.20
N ARG A 79 -8.51 8.52 21.05
CA ARG A 79 -7.96 9.29 19.95
C ARG A 79 -8.72 10.59 19.79
N THR A 80 -8.02 11.61 19.32
CA THR A 80 -8.63 12.89 18.97
C THR A 80 -8.81 12.93 17.46
N LEU A 81 -10.06 12.93 17.01
CA LEU A 81 -10.39 12.90 15.58
C LEU A 81 -10.20 14.27 14.93
N SER A 82 -9.88 14.25 13.64
CA SER A 82 -9.86 15.44 12.79
C SER A 82 -11.17 15.55 11.99
N ASP A 83 -11.53 16.77 11.58
CA ASP A 83 -12.61 17.04 10.64
C ASP A 83 -12.41 16.40 9.26
N ARG A 84 -11.22 15.82 9.01
CA ARG A 84 -10.85 15.08 7.81
C ARG A 84 -10.82 13.56 8.01
N ASP A 85 -11.27 13.07 9.15
CA ASP A 85 -11.40 11.64 9.39
C ASP A 85 -12.82 11.20 9.01
N LEU A 86 -12.89 10.26 8.06
CA LEU A 86 -14.15 9.67 7.66
C LEU A 86 -14.57 8.66 8.71
N MET A 87 -15.80 8.80 9.22
CA MET A 87 -16.33 7.95 10.27
C MET A 87 -17.59 7.24 9.80
N ILE A 88 -17.77 6.02 10.25
CA ILE A 88 -19.04 5.32 10.24
C ILE A 88 -19.72 5.61 11.57
N CYS A 89 -20.89 6.24 11.50
CA CYS A 89 -21.64 6.71 12.67
C CYS A 89 -23.02 6.05 12.71
N ASN A 90 -23.61 5.99 13.90
CA ASN A 90 -25.04 5.85 14.06
C ASN A 90 -25.70 7.25 14.05
N THR A 91 -26.93 7.40 14.52
CA THR A 91 -27.61 8.72 14.56
C THR A 91 -27.03 9.67 15.59
N GLU A 92 -26.31 9.18 16.60
CA GLU A 92 -25.85 9.95 17.76
C GLU A 92 -24.34 10.12 17.81
N GLU A 93 -23.58 9.06 17.49
CA GLU A 93 -22.16 9.01 17.76
C GLU A 93 -21.35 8.25 16.68
N PRO A 94 -20.01 8.49 16.59
CA PRO A 94 -19.13 7.72 15.73
C PRO A 94 -18.94 6.29 16.29
N MET A 95 -18.89 5.30 15.38
CA MET A 95 -18.75 3.89 15.71
C MET A 95 -17.45 3.26 15.19
N CYS A 96 -16.92 3.79 14.08
CA CYS A 96 -15.72 3.23 13.44
C CYS A 96 -15.00 4.32 12.64
N ILE A 97 -13.67 4.30 12.65
CA ILE A 97 -12.85 5.06 11.70
C ILE A 97 -12.89 4.31 10.38
N ALA A 98 -13.59 4.85 9.39
CA ALA A 98 -13.91 4.18 8.13
C ALA A 98 -12.66 3.62 7.43
N GLY A 99 -12.65 2.30 7.22
CA GLY A 99 -11.56 1.58 6.57
C GLY A 99 -10.25 1.49 7.37
N VAL A 100 -10.21 2.00 8.62
CA VAL A 100 -8.99 2.01 9.44
C VAL A 100 -9.14 1.16 10.69
N PHE A 101 -10.06 1.53 11.61
CA PHE A 101 -10.14 0.82 12.88
C PHE A 101 -11.52 0.99 13.56
N GLY A 102 -12.05 -0.10 14.11
CA GLY A 102 -13.33 -0.11 14.81
C GLY A 102 -13.30 0.61 16.15
N GLY A 103 -14.47 1.06 16.60
CA GLY A 103 -14.66 1.62 17.94
C GLY A 103 -14.95 0.53 18.97
N LEU A 104 -14.57 0.82 20.22
CA LEU A 104 -14.70 -0.12 21.35
C LEU A 104 -16.17 -0.48 21.60
N ASP A 105 -17.05 0.51 21.60
CA ASP A 105 -18.44 0.35 22.03
C ASP A 105 -19.36 -0.31 21.01
N SER A 106 -18.98 -0.32 19.73
CA SER A 106 -19.81 -0.80 18.61
C SER A 106 -19.45 -2.22 18.13
N GLY A 107 -18.35 -2.78 18.64
CA GLY A 107 -17.87 -4.09 18.25
C GLY A 107 -18.73 -5.24 18.74
N THR A 108 -18.60 -6.39 18.09
CA THR A 108 -19.24 -7.64 18.49
C THR A 108 -18.60 -8.24 19.74
N THR A 109 -19.40 -8.79 20.62
CA THR A 109 -19.00 -9.45 21.86
C THR A 109 -19.56 -10.88 21.92
N GLU A 110 -19.24 -11.62 22.97
CA GLU A 110 -19.83 -12.96 23.21
C GLU A 110 -21.35 -12.92 23.44
N GLN A 111 -21.89 -11.75 23.76
CA GLN A 111 -23.32 -11.53 24.01
C GLN A 111 -24.08 -11.06 22.78
N THR A 112 -23.38 -10.73 21.70
CA THR A 112 -24.00 -10.25 20.47
C THR A 112 -24.81 -11.35 19.80
N VAL A 113 -26.10 -11.06 19.54
CA VAL A 113 -27.05 -11.95 18.89
C VAL A 113 -27.28 -11.53 17.46
N ASP A 114 -27.50 -10.25 17.22
CA ASP A 114 -27.76 -9.69 15.92
C ASP A 114 -26.54 -8.89 15.41
N VAL A 115 -26.12 -9.15 14.17
CA VAL A 115 -24.95 -8.53 13.59
C VAL A 115 -25.31 -7.73 12.34
N PHE A 116 -24.65 -6.60 12.18
CA PHE A 116 -24.70 -5.81 10.96
C PHE A 116 -23.36 -5.91 10.25
N LEU A 117 -23.35 -6.49 9.04
CA LEU A 117 -22.16 -6.62 8.21
C LEU A 117 -22.03 -5.41 7.28
N GLU A 118 -20.89 -4.78 7.30
CA GLU A 118 -20.49 -3.71 6.39
C GLU A 118 -19.45 -4.22 5.41
N SER A 119 -19.69 -3.96 4.12
CA SER A 119 -18.72 -4.15 3.04
C SER A 119 -18.68 -2.87 2.21
N ALA A 120 -17.59 -2.13 2.30
CA ALA A 120 -17.51 -0.81 1.71
C ALA A 120 -16.30 -0.65 0.78
N TYR A 121 -16.37 0.37 -0.07
CA TYR A 121 -15.23 0.93 -0.80
C TYR A 121 -14.99 2.34 -0.27
N PHE A 122 -13.78 2.60 0.23
CA PHE A 122 -13.36 3.92 0.72
C PHE A 122 -12.26 4.50 -0.16
N ASN A 123 -12.23 5.82 -0.27
CA ASN A 123 -11.19 6.50 -1.02
C ASN A 123 -9.80 6.23 -0.42
N PRO A 124 -8.86 5.64 -1.19
CA PRO A 124 -7.55 5.24 -0.71
C PRO A 124 -6.74 6.36 -0.05
N THR A 125 -6.82 7.57 -0.61
CA THR A 125 -6.08 8.74 -0.10
C THR A 125 -6.58 9.17 1.28
N TRP A 126 -7.90 9.14 1.50
CA TRP A 126 -8.50 9.48 2.78
C TRP A 126 -8.10 8.47 3.86
N VAL A 127 -8.25 7.17 3.58
CA VAL A 127 -7.85 6.11 4.51
C VAL A 127 -6.38 6.23 4.87
N ARG A 128 -5.49 6.41 3.88
CA ARG A 128 -4.06 6.56 4.12
C ARG A 128 -3.71 7.76 5.01
N LYS A 129 -4.35 8.92 4.75
CA LYS A 129 -4.09 10.14 5.55
C LYS A 129 -4.58 9.98 6.98
N THR A 130 -5.75 9.39 7.18
CA THR A 130 -6.32 9.11 8.50
C THR A 130 -5.47 8.09 9.27
N ALA A 131 -5.13 6.97 8.65
CA ALA A 131 -4.28 5.95 9.26
C ALA A 131 -2.94 6.52 9.74
N ARG A 132 -2.27 7.33 8.91
CA ARG A 132 -1.02 8.01 9.28
C ARG A 132 -1.20 9.01 10.40
N ARG A 133 -2.28 9.80 10.42
CA ARG A 133 -2.56 10.79 11.46
C ARG A 133 -2.66 10.14 12.83
N HIS A 134 -3.30 8.98 12.90
CA HIS A 134 -3.49 8.25 14.14
C HIS A 134 -2.39 7.22 14.45
N GLY A 135 -1.37 7.08 13.58
CA GLY A 135 -0.30 6.09 13.73
C GLY A 135 -0.83 4.64 13.66
N LEU A 136 -1.93 4.42 12.94
CA LEU A 136 -2.57 3.13 12.77
C LEU A 136 -2.10 2.45 11.48
N SER A 137 -1.74 1.17 11.60
CA SER A 137 -1.46 0.30 10.44
C SER A 137 -2.19 -1.01 10.66
N THR A 138 -3.34 -1.17 10.03
CA THR A 138 -4.19 -2.35 10.13
C THR A 138 -4.24 -3.08 8.79
N ASP A 139 -4.61 -4.36 8.81
CA ASP A 139 -4.82 -5.14 7.58
C ASP A 139 -5.90 -4.53 6.68
N SER A 140 -6.88 -3.86 7.26
CA SER A 140 -7.93 -3.12 6.57
C SER A 140 -7.36 -1.86 5.90
N SER A 141 -6.70 -0.98 6.67
CA SER A 141 -6.13 0.26 6.14
C SER A 141 -5.07 -0.01 5.06
N PHE A 142 -4.26 -1.06 5.22
CA PHE A 142 -3.27 -1.49 4.24
C PHE A 142 -3.89 -1.80 2.87
N ARG A 143 -5.07 -2.43 2.85
CA ARG A 143 -5.76 -2.76 1.61
C ARG A 143 -6.47 -1.56 1.01
N PHE A 144 -7.24 -0.84 1.81
CA PHE A 144 -7.96 0.35 1.34
C PHE A 144 -7.02 1.42 0.79
N GLU A 145 -5.88 1.69 1.46
CA GLU A 145 -4.94 2.72 1.02
C GLU A 145 -4.25 2.41 -0.32
N ARG A 146 -4.21 1.13 -0.70
CA ARG A 146 -3.65 0.66 -1.98
C ARG A 146 -4.71 0.48 -3.06
N GLY A 147 -5.97 0.57 -2.70
CA GLY A 147 -7.11 0.30 -3.57
C GLY A 147 -7.56 -1.16 -3.49
N ILE A 148 -8.86 -1.32 -3.40
CA ILE A 148 -9.55 -2.61 -3.45
C ILE A 148 -10.47 -2.64 -4.67
N ASP A 149 -11.05 -3.80 -4.97
CA ASP A 149 -12.05 -3.92 -6.02
C ASP A 149 -13.36 -3.21 -5.63
N PRO A 150 -13.72 -2.09 -6.28
CA PRO A 150 -14.96 -1.38 -5.98
C PRO A 150 -16.22 -2.19 -6.32
N ASN A 151 -16.09 -3.18 -7.20
CA ASN A 151 -17.20 -4.03 -7.69
C ASN A 151 -17.27 -5.36 -6.93
N GLY A 152 -16.27 -5.69 -6.10
CA GLY A 152 -16.22 -6.93 -5.30
C GLY A 152 -16.98 -6.88 -3.98
N THR A 153 -17.40 -5.70 -3.53
CA THR A 153 -18.02 -5.48 -2.20
C THR A 153 -19.23 -6.35 -1.93
N ILE A 154 -20.16 -6.45 -2.88
CA ILE A 154 -21.39 -7.24 -2.75
C ILE A 154 -21.09 -8.76 -2.76
N TYR A 155 -20.15 -9.19 -3.58
CA TYR A 155 -19.74 -10.59 -3.61
C TYR A 155 -19.17 -11.01 -2.26
N ALA A 156 -18.21 -10.25 -1.74
CA ALA A 156 -17.60 -10.53 -0.45
C ALA A 156 -18.61 -10.50 0.72
N LEU A 157 -19.57 -9.57 0.68
CA LEU A 157 -20.65 -9.50 1.67
C LEU A 157 -21.52 -10.76 1.65
N LYS A 158 -21.90 -11.24 0.47
CA LYS A 158 -22.71 -12.48 0.31
C LYS A 158 -21.97 -13.71 0.84
N GLU A 159 -20.68 -13.85 0.50
CA GLU A 159 -19.82 -14.92 1.01
C GLU A 159 -19.73 -14.89 2.54
N ALA A 160 -19.51 -13.70 3.12
CA ALA A 160 -19.48 -13.54 4.58
C ALA A 160 -20.81 -13.93 5.22
N ALA A 161 -21.94 -13.48 4.66
CA ALA A 161 -23.26 -13.80 5.19
C ALA A 161 -23.58 -15.31 5.12
N LEU A 162 -23.16 -15.99 4.05
CA LEU A 162 -23.28 -17.43 3.92
C LEU A 162 -22.44 -18.18 4.96
N LEU A 163 -21.19 -17.73 5.17
CA LEU A 163 -20.32 -18.29 6.20
C LEU A 163 -20.88 -18.05 7.62
N VAL A 164 -21.45 -16.88 7.90
CA VAL A 164 -22.11 -16.62 9.18
C VAL A 164 -23.30 -17.57 9.36
N LYS A 165 -24.13 -17.74 8.35
CA LYS A 165 -25.25 -18.70 8.39
C LYS A 165 -24.77 -20.12 8.69
N GLU A 166 -23.71 -20.54 8.03
CA GLU A 166 -23.17 -21.92 8.15
C GLU A 166 -22.47 -22.15 9.49
N LEU A 167 -21.63 -21.21 9.95
CA LEU A 167 -20.74 -21.40 11.10
C LEU A 167 -21.31 -20.86 12.42
N ALA A 168 -22.19 -19.87 12.36
CA ALA A 168 -22.85 -19.30 13.54
C ALA A 168 -24.32 -19.76 13.68
N GLY A 169 -24.91 -20.38 12.66
CA GLY A 169 -26.30 -20.87 12.68
C GLY A 169 -27.35 -19.77 12.60
N GLY A 170 -26.97 -18.54 12.18
CA GLY A 170 -27.87 -17.40 12.05
C GLY A 170 -28.78 -17.46 10.83
N THR A 171 -29.72 -16.53 10.77
CA THR A 171 -30.59 -16.28 9.62
C THR A 171 -30.36 -14.88 9.06
N ILE A 172 -30.45 -14.75 7.74
CA ILE A 172 -30.37 -13.44 7.09
C ILE A 172 -31.69 -12.72 7.31
N ALA A 173 -31.68 -11.62 8.09
CA ALA A 173 -32.89 -10.91 8.56
C ALA A 173 -33.32 -9.77 7.63
N SER A 174 -32.49 -9.34 6.68
CA SER A 174 -32.79 -8.22 5.78
C SER A 174 -32.23 -8.46 4.38
N GLU A 175 -32.74 -7.72 3.41
CA GLU A 175 -32.13 -7.62 2.09
C GLU A 175 -30.83 -6.79 2.16
N ILE A 176 -29.95 -7.02 1.17
CA ILE A 176 -28.73 -6.23 1.01
C ILE A 176 -29.13 -4.81 0.60
N LYS A 177 -28.63 -3.83 1.32
CA LYS A 177 -28.73 -2.42 0.97
C LYS A 177 -27.42 -1.98 0.33
N ASP A 178 -27.43 -1.83 -0.99
CA ASP A 178 -26.29 -1.29 -1.73
C ASP A 178 -26.49 0.19 -2.03
N ASN A 179 -25.53 1.01 -1.67
CA ASN A 179 -25.51 2.43 -1.98
C ASN A 179 -24.24 2.76 -2.78
N TYR A 180 -24.32 2.63 -4.11
CA TYR A 180 -23.23 2.88 -5.04
C TYR A 180 -23.62 3.92 -6.09
N PRO A 181 -23.76 5.22 -5.69
CA PRO A 181 -24.32 6.28 -6.55
C PRO A 181 -23.42 6.64 -7.74
N HIS A 182 -22.12 6.40 -7.63
CA HIS A 182 -21.11 6.72 -8.64
C HIS A 182 -20.24 5.50 -8.91
N PRO A 183 -20.69 4.57 -9.78
CA PRO A 183 -19.92 3.39 -10.13
C PRO A 183 -18.54 3.74 -10.68
N VAL A 184 -17.50 3.08 -10.18
CA VAL A 184 -16.14 3.23 -10.67
C VAL A 184 -16.04 2.50 -12.00
N ALA A 185 -15.71 3.24 -13.07
CA ALA A 185 -15.52 2.67 -14.40
C ALA A 185 -14.15 2.00 -14.53
N ASP A 186 -14.07 1.00 -15.41
CA ASP A 186 -12.81 0.41 -15.83
C ASP A 186 -11.95 1.45 -16.58
N PHE A 187 -10.63 1.25 -16.53
CA PHE A 187 -9.70 2.15 -17.20
C PHE A 187 -9.59 1.80 -18.69
N MET A 188 -9.56 2.85 -19.54
CA MET A 188 -9.35 2.69 -20.98
C MET A 188 -7.90 3.00 -21.30
N VAL A 189 -7.15 2.01 -21.80
CA VAL A 189 -5.73 2.14 -22.14
C VAL A 189 -5.50 1.80 -23.59
N GLU A 190 -4.88 2.73 -24.33
CA GLU A 190 -4.45 2.50 -25.70
C GLU A 190 -3.01 1.99 -25.72
N LEU A 191 -2.80 0.80 -26.27
CA LEU A 191 -1.50 0.16 -26.43
C LEU A 191 -1.10 0.16 -27.91
N ASN A 192 -0.09 0.95 -28.27
CA ASN A 192 0.52 0.91 -29.60
C ASN A 192 1.65 -0.12 -29.61
N TYR A 193 1.64 -1.04 -30.60
CA TYR A 193 2.61 -2.12 -30.69
C TYR A 193 4.04 -1.65 -30.94
N GLU A 194 4.22 -0.68 -31.85
CA GLU A 194 5.56 -0.15 -32.15
C GLU A 194 6.21 0.50 -30.91
N LYS A 195 5.42 1.31 -30.20
CA LYS A 195 5.86 1.94 -28.96
C LYS A 195 6.18 0.90 -27.87
N ALA A 196 5.33 -0.12 -27.73
CA ALA A 196 5.57 -1.22 -26.80
C ALA A 196 6.85 -1.97 -27.15
N HIS A 197 7.05 -2.35 -28.42
CA HIS A 197 8.27 -3.03 -28.86
C HIS A 197 9.52 -2.17 -28.65
N SER A 198 9.42 -0.87 -28.89
CA SER A 198 10.54 0.06 -28.65
C SER A 198 10.91 0.13 -27.15
N LEU A 199 9.92 0.13 -26.27
CA LEU A 199 10.14 0.16 -24.83
C LEU A 199 10.70 -1.17 -24.31
N ILE A 200 10.20 -2.28 -24.83
CA ILE A 200 10.64 -3.65 -24.47
C ILE A 200 12.06 -3.93 -25.02
N GLY A 201 12.39 -3.38 -26.19
CA GLY A 201 13.62 -3.71 -26.93
C GLY A 201 13.53 -4.99 -27.75
N LYS A 202 12.35 -5.62 -27.85
CA LYS A 202 12.10 -6.84 -28.61
C LYS A 202 10.69 -6.80 -29.23
N VAL A 203 10.57 -7.35 -30.45
CA VAL A 203 9.27 -7.53 -31.07
C VAL A 203 8.60 -8.77 -30.49
N ILE A 204 7.43 -8.60 -29.87
CA ILE A 204 6.56 -9.66 -29.38
C ILE A 204 5.37 -9.76 -30.35
N PRO A 205 5.03 -10.97 -30.87
CA PRO A 205 3.89 -11.11 -31.76
C PRO A 205 2.59 -10.58 -31.14
N ALA A 206 1.79 -9.88 -31.94
CA ALA A 206 0.51 -9.30 -31.47
C ALA A 206 -0.42 -10.32 -30.81
N GLU A 207 -0.48 -11.54 -31.36
CA GLU A 207 -1.29 -12.63 -30.76
C GLU A 207 -0.79 -13.00 -29.36
N THR A 208 0.52 -12.98 -29.13
CA THR A 208 1.09 -13.23 -27.79
C THR A 208 0.72 -12.12 -26.83
N ILE A 209 0.82 -10.85 -27.27
CA ILE A 209 0.39 -9.69 -26.47
C ILE A 209 -1.09 -9.82 -26.11
N LYS A 210 -1.95 -10.08 -27.08
CA LYS A 210 -3.39 -10.25 -26.89
C LYS A 210 -3.71 -11.39 -25.91
N SER A 211 -3.04 -12.52 -26.04
CA SER A 211 -3.19 -13.64 -25.11
C SER A 211 -2.79 -13.26 -23.68
N ILE A 212 -1.70 -12.53 -23.51
CA ILE A 212 -1.23 -12.09 -22.18
C ILE A 212 -2.23 -11.13 -21.55
N VAL A 213 -2.62 -10.06 -22.24
CA VAL A 213 -3.54 -9.06 -21.66
C VAL A 213 -4.90 -9.66 -21.33
N THR A 214 -5.40 -10.60 -22.17
CA THR A 214 -6.64 -11.31 -21.89
C THR A 214 -6.52 -12.24 -20.68
N SER A 215 -5.37 -12.89 -20.49
CA SER A 215 -5.13 -13.72 -19.31
C SER A 215 -5.07 -12.91 -18.00
N LEU A 216 -4.82 -11.62 -18.10
CA LEU A 216 -4.85 -10.65 -17.00
C LEU A 216 -6.21 -9.93 -16.87
N GLU A 217 -7.26 -10.50 -17.46
CA GLU A 217 -8.64 -10.00 -17.43
C GLU A 217 -8.87 -8.64 -18.09
N MET A 218 -7.91 -8.16 -18.88
CA MET A 218 -8.10 -6.97 -19.70
C MET A 218 -8.91 -7.34 -20.96
N LYS A 219 -9.97 -6.58 -21.24
CA LYS A 219 -10.80 -6.80 -22.45
C LYS A 219 -10.27 -5.96 -23.59
N ILE A 220 -10.10 -6.59 -24.77
CA ILE A 220 -9.81 -5.87 -26.00
C ILE A 220 -11.13 -5.32 -26.54
N VAL A 221 -11.29 -4.00 -26.52
CA VAL A 221 -12.52 -3.32 -26.99
C VAL A 221 -12.39 -2.78 -28.40
N ASN A 222 -11.16 -2.54 -28.86
CA ASN A 222 -10.87 -2.17 -30.25
C ASN A 222 -9.51 -2.73 -30.65
N GLU A 223 -9.38 -3.12 -31.91
CA GLU A 223 -8.14 -3.66 -32.49
C GLU A 223 -7.85 -3.00 -33.83
N THR A 224 -6.61 -2.59 -34.01
CA THR A 224 -6.07 -2.04 -35.28
C THR A 224 -4.77 -2.74 -35.63
N PRO A 225 -4.26 -2.62 -36.85
CA PRO A 225 -2.94 -3.14 -37.20
C PRO A 225 -1.79 -2.53 -36.35
N GLU A 226 -1.99 -1.32 -35.83
CA GLU A 226 -0.99 -0.59 -35.05
C GLU A 226 -1.09 -0.86 -33.53
N GLY A 227 -2.21 -1.42 -33.03
CA GLY A 227 -2.37 -1.62 -31.60
C GLY A 227 -3.76 -2.02 -31.16
N VAL A 228 -3.98 -2.01 -29.86
CA VAL A 228 -5.25 -2.36 -29.22
C VAL A 228 -5.67 -1.32 -28.20
N THR A 229 -6.98 -1.14 -28.04
CA THR A 229 -7.58 -0.42 -26.92
C THR A 229 -8.07 -1.43 -25.89
N LEU A 230 -7.60 -1.30 -24.66
CA LEU A 230 -7.88 -2.22 -23.56
C LEU A 230 -8.83 -1.57 -22.55
N GLN A 231 -9.83 -2.33 -22.11
CA GLN A 231 -10.62 -2.04 -20.93
C GLN A 231 -10.01 -2.82 -19.76
N VAL A 232 -9.32 -2.11 -18.87
CA VAL A 232 -8.63 -2.66 -17.70
C VAL A 232 -9.56 -2.61 -16.50
N PRO A 233 -9.78 -3.72 -15.80
CA PRO A 233 -10.69 -3.76 -14.65
C PRO A 233 -10.33 -2.74 -13.57
N ALA A 234 -11.33 -2.12 -12.96
CA ALA A 234 -11.16 -1.05 -11.95
C ALA A 234 -10.37 -1.49 -10.70
N TYR A 235 -10.30 -2.80 -10.40
CA TYR A 235 -9.47 -3.31 -9.32
C TYR A 235 -7.96 -3.27 -9.62
N ARG A 236 -7.56 -3.14 -10.90
CA ARG A 236 -6.17 -2.97 -11.33
C ARG A 236 -5.78 -1.49 -11.24
N VAL A 237 -5.74 -0.96 -10.02
CA VAL A 237 -5.49 0.47 -9.74
C VAL A 237 -4.11 0.96 -10.19
N ASP A 238 -3.18 0.03 -10.40
CA ASP A 238 -1.80 0.24 -10.85
C ASP A 238 -1.65 0.30 -12.37
N VAL A 239 -2.64 -0.16 -13.14
CA VAL A 239 -2.56 -0.28 -14.61
C VAL A 239 -3.48 0.73 -15.29
N GLN A 240 -2.99 1.96 -15.47
CA GLN A 240 -3.76 3.06 -16.03
C GLN A 240 -3.14 3.66 -17.31
N ARG A 241 -1.90 3.29 -17.66
CA ARG A 241 -1.14 3.81 -18.79
C ARG A 241 -0.61 2.66 -19.64
N ASP A 242 -0.22 2.97 -20.85
CA ASP A 242 0.40 2.03 -21.78
C ASP A 242 1.68 1.37 -21.23
N CYS A 243 2.52 2.12 -20.54
CA CYS A 243 3.74 1.58 -19.92
C CYS A 243 3.45 0.57 -18.81
N ASP A 244 2.34 0.75 -18.09
CA ASP A 244 1.93 -0.19 -17.04
C ASP A 244 1.48 -1.53 -17.66
N VAL A 245 0.77 -1.47 -18.80
CA VAL A 245 0.42 -2.66 -19.60
C VAL A 245 1.67 -3.34 -20.16
N VAL A 246 2.65 -2.57 -20.63
CA VAL A 246 3.94 -3.12 -21.13
C VAL A 246 4.68 -3.84 -20.01
N GLU A 247 4.69 -3.31 -18.80
CA GLU A 247 5.27 -3.98 -17.63
C GLU A 247 4.61 -5.33 -17.38
N ASP A 248 3.28 -5.40 -17.40
CA ASP A 248 2.53 -6.64 -17.23
C ASP A 248 2.82 -7.64 -18.36
N ILE A 249 2.90 -7.18 -19.60
CA ILE A 249 3.28 -8.03 -20.74
C ILE A 249 4.66 -8.64 -20.50
N LEU A 250 5.65 -7.85 -20.10
CA LEU A 250 7.02 -8.32 -19.83
C LEU A 250 7.05 -9.29 -18.66
N ARG A 251 6.28 -9.05 -17.61
CA ARG A 251 6.22 -9.92 -16.44
C ARG A 251 5.71 -11.32 -16.80
N ILE A 252 4.70 -11.42 -17.66
CA ILE A 252 4.16 -12.72 -18.10
C ILE A 252 5.01 -13.34 -19.21
N TYR A 253 5.47 -12.55 -20.17
CA TYR A 253 6.38 -13.01 -21.23
C TYR A 253 7.70 -13.52 -20.66
N GLY A 254 8.18 -12.88 -19.61
CA GLY A 254 9.45 -13.15 -18.92
C GLY A 254 10.56 -12.22 -19.36
N TYR A 255 11.11 -11.46 -18.44
CA TYR A 255 12.22 -10.53 -18.68
C TYR A 255 13.45 -11.21 -19.27
N ASN A 256 13.73 -12.45 -18.86
CA ASN A 256 14.88 -13.23 -19.36
C ASN A 256 14.74 -13.66 -20.83
N ASN A 257 13.55 -13.51 -21.42
CA ASN A 257 13.33 -13.80 -22.84
C ASN A 257 13.63 -12.59 -23.74
N VAL A 258 14.04 -11.46 -23.15
CA VAL A 258 14.53 -10.28 -23.88
C VAL A 258 16.05 -10.32 -23.91
N GLU A 259 16.62 -10.38 -25.12
CA GLU A 259 18.06 -10.46 -25.30
C GLU A 259 18.75 -9.16 -24.89
N ILE A 260 19.81 -9.25 -24.12
CA ILE A 260 20.66 -8.10 -23.80
C ILE A 260 21.57 -7.83 -25.02
N PRO A 261 21.51 -6.63 -25.64
CA PRO A 261 22.35 -6.32 -26.76
C PRO A 261 23.83 -6.32 -26.35
N THR A 262 24.68 -6.96 -27.17
CA THR A 262 26.13 -7.00 -26.94
C THR A 262 26.84 -5.71 -27.31
N THR A 263 26.14 -4.81 -28.02
CA THR A 263 26.70 -3.54 -28.51
C THR A 263 25.75 -2.40 -28.19
N LEU A 264 26.28 -1.31 -27.65
CA LEU A 264 25.56 -0.06 -27.46
C LEU A 264 25.90 0.86 -28.65
N LYS A 265 24.87 1.29 -29.39
CA LYS A 265 25.00 2.33 -30.39
C LYS A 265 24.71 3.68 -29.75
N SER A 266 25.73 4.52 -29.63
CA SER A 266 25.60 5.88 -29.12
C SER A 266 26.22 6.86 -30.10
N SER A 267 25.58 7.99 -30.33
CA SER A 267 26.20 9.13 -31.00
C SER A 267 27.05 9.87 -29.96
N LEU A 268 28.37 9.78 -30.09
CA LEU A 268 29.27 10.56 -29.26
C LEU A 268 29.30 12.01 -29.80
N THR A 269 28.85 12.95 -28.96
CA THR A 269 28.98 14.36 -29.23
C THR A 269 30.42 14.82 -29.05
N THR A 270 30.81 15.88 -29.75
CA THR A 270 32.12 16.51 -29.61
C THR A 270 32.33 17.03 -28.19
N LYS A 271 33.61 17.07 -27.77
CA LYS A 271 34.03 17.51 -26.42
C LYS A 271 33.43 18.87 -26.05
N GLY A 272 32.71 18.91 -24.93
CA GLY A 272 32.13 20.10 -24.33
C GLY A 272 32.91 20.65 -23.15
N GLU A 273 32.45 21.76 -22.56
CA GLU A 273 33.05 22.31 -21.33
C GLU A 273 33.00 21.33 -20.15
N VAL A 274 31.96 20.51 -20.08
CA VAL A 274 31.83 19.44 -19.05
C VAL A 274 32.97 18.41 -19.17
N ASP A 275 33.36 18.05 -20.39
CA ASP A 275 34.44 17.08 -20.63
C ASP A 275 35.79 17.66 -20.18
N LYS A 276 36.02 18.96 -20.38
CA LYS A 276 37.24 19.64 -19.90
C LYS A 276 37.32 19.64 -18.38
N SER A 277 36.21 19.93 -17.71
CA SER A 277 36.12 19.90 -16.24
C SER A 277 36.44 18.48 -15.72
N GLN A 278 35.82 17.46 -16.32
CA GLN A 278 36.06 16.05 -15.92
C GLN A 278 37.52 15.63 -16.17
N GLN A 279 38.12 16.03 -17.30
CA GLN A 279 39.52 15.76 -17.59
C GLN A 279 40.45 16.40 -16.55
N LEU A 280 40.17 17.64 -16.14
CA LEU A 280 40.95 18.33 -15.11
C LEU A 280 40.82 17.65 -13.76
N GLN A 281 39.59 17.25 -13.37
CA GLN A 281 39.38 16.51 -12.14
C GLN A 281 40.16 15.19 -12.15
N ASN A 282 40.08 14.43 -13.22
CA ASN A 282 40.81 13.17 -13.35
C ASN A 282 42.34 13.38 -13.25
N LEU A 283 42.87 14.38 -13.94
CA LEU A 283 44.30 14.71 -13.91
C LEU A 283 44.78 15.03 -12.49
N ILE A 284 44.02 15.88 -11.74
CA ILE A 284 44.34 16.22 -10.36
C ILE A 284 44.23 14.99 -9.45
N SER A 285 43.18 14.19 -9.61
CA SER A 285 42.97 12.97 -8.82
C SER A 285 44.10 11.97 -9.03
N GLU A 286 44.52 11.72 -10.27
CA GLU A 286 45.66 10.83 -10.60
C GLU A 286 46.97 11.32 -10.00
N GLN A 287 47.20 12.64 -10.04
CA GLN A 287 48.40 13.20 -9.45
C GLN A 287 48.40 13.04 -7.90
N LEU A 288 47.27 13.28 -7.24
CA LEU A 288 47.16 13.13 -5.79
C LEU A 288 47.34 11.67 -5.38
N ILE A 289 46.72 10.72 -6.12
CA ILE A 289 46.85 9.28 -5.89
C ILE A 289 48.34 8.88 -6.04
N GLY A 290 49.03 9.41 -7.08
CA GLY A 290 50.45 9.19 -7.27
C GLY A 290 51.35 9.73 -6.14
N CYS A 291 50.87 10.73 -5.40
CA CYS A 291 51.49 11.25 -4.22
C CYS A 291 51.15 10.50 -2.92
N GLY A 292 50.32 9.44 -2.98
CA GLY A 292 49.94 8.62 -1.83
C GLY A 292 48.66 9.06 -1.12
N PHE A 293 47.87 9.98 -1.70
CA PHE A 293 46.57 10.32 -1.17
C PHE A 293 45.55 9.28 -1.54
N ASN A 294 44.54 9.10 -0.67
CA ASN A 294 43.38 8.27 -0.93
C ASN A 294 42.16 9.16 -1.13
N GLU A 295 41.42 8.91 -2.22
CA GLU A 295 40.13 9.55 -2.45
C GLU A 295 39.09 8.96 -1.50
N ILE A 296 38.29 9.82 -0.88
CA ILE A 296 37.19 9.43 0.00
C ILE A 296 35.88 10.06 -0.44
N LEU A 297 34.81 9.33 -0.29
CA LEU A 297 33.44 9.81 -0.54
C LEU A 297 32.61 9.64 0.73
N ASN A 298 32.12 10.76 1.27
CA ASN A 298 31.34 10.79 2.49
C ASN A 298 29.92 11.28 2.25
N ASN A 299 29.01 10.95 3.17
CA ASN A 299 27.64 11.42 3.15
C ASN A 299 27.60 12.97 3.14
N SER A 300 26.63 13.53 2.44
CA SER A 300 26.34 14.97 2.48
C SER A 300 25.61 15.40 3.75
N LEU A 301 25.04 14.45 4.49
CA LEU A 301 24.42 14.68 5.78
C LEU A 301 25.42 14.40 6.89
N THR A 302 25.32 15.18 7.98
CA THR A 302 26.19 15.11 9.16
C THR A 302 25.44 15.54 10.42
N ALA A 303 26.10 15.46 11.57
CA ALA A 303 25.53 15.88 12.84
C ALA A 303 25.67 17.41 13.04
N ALA A 304 24.62 18.09 13.45
CA ALA A 304 24.62 19.51 13.81
C ALA A 304 25.61 19.82 14.93
N GLY A 305 25.80 18.88 15.86
CA GLY A 305 26.71 19.03 17.00
C GLY A 305 28.17 19.31 16.62
N TYR A 306 28.61 18.92 15.41
CA TYR A 306 29.97 19.26 14.95
C TYR A 306 30.20 20.73 14.70
N TYR A 307 29.15 21.50 14.55
CA TYR A 307 29.20 22.93 14.24
C TYR A 307 28.99 23.85 15.48
N GLU A 308 28.69 23.24 16.64
CA GLU A 308 28.47 23.99 17.86
C GLU A 308 29.79 24.73 18.30
N GLY A 309 29.65 26.01 18.51
CA GLY A 309 30.80 26.86 18.96
C GLY A 309 31.82 27.18 17.87
N LEU A 310 31.59 26.82 16.61
CA LEU A 310 32.50 27.16 15.52
C LEU A 310 32.17 28.54 14.93
N GLU A 311 33.21 29.39 14.79
CA GLU A 311 33.12 30.71 14.17
C GLU A 311 33.19 30.62 12.63
N THR A 312 33.98 29.66 12.08
CA THR A 312 34.23 29.53 10.65
C THR A 312 33.04 28.87 9.92
N TYR A 313 32.42 27.89 10.58
CA TYR A 313 31.26 27.16 10.05
C TYR A 313 30.10 27.34 11.02
N LYS A 314 29.42 28.47 10.89
CA LYS A 314 28.41 28.91 11.87
C LYS A 314 27.18 28.00 11.83
N PRO A 315 26.60 27.61 12.99
CA PRO A 315 25.38 26.78 13.04
C PRO A 315 24.16 27.39 12.30
N GLU A 316 24.10 28.73 12.26
CA GLU A 316 23.03 29.46 11.57
C GLU A 316 23.00 29.26 10.04
N ASN A 317 24.13 28.83 9.46
CA ASN A 317 24.25 28.53 8.03
C ASN A 317 23.93 27.05 7.69
N LEU A 318 23.54 26.25 8.69
CA LEU A 318 23.17 24.85 8.47
C LEU A 318 21.80 24.72 7.81
N VAL A 319 21.73 23.84 6.83
CA VAL A 319 20.44 23.39 6.28
C VAL A 319 19.97 22.21 7.11
N ASN A 320 18.96 22.44 7.93
CA ASN A 320 18.37 21.42 8.79
C ASN A 320 17.38 20.56 7.99
N LEU A 321 17.40 19.25 8.21
CA LEU A 321 16.39 18.34 7.66
C LEU A 321 15.12 18.43 8.50
N MET A 322 13.97 18.45 7.81
CA MET A 322 12.66 18.48 8.47
C MET A 322 12.38 17.17 9.22
N ASN A 323 12.76 16.03 8.62
CA ASN A 323 12.52 14.69 9.16
C ASN A 323 13.80 13.85 9.03
N PRO A 324 14.82 14.08 9.87
CA PRO A 324 16.08 13.33 9.81
C PRO A 324 15.87 11.87 10.24
N LEU A 325 16.58 10.94 9.61
CA LEU A 325 16.57 9.52 9.99
C LEU A 325 17.23 9.27 11.35
N SER A 326 18.20 10.10 11.73
CA SER A 326 18.88 10.07 13.03
C SER A 326 19.43 11.45 13.37
N ASN A 327 19.79 11.65 14.64
CA ASN A 327 20.44 12.89 15.09
C ASN A 327 21.84 13.07 14.49
N ASP A 328 22.49 11.98 14.09
CA ASP A 328 23.81 12.02 13.47
C ASP A 328 23.78 12.45 12.00
N LEU A 329 22.61 12.49 11.39
CA LEU A 329 22.38 12.85 10.00
C LEU A 329 21.27 13.90 9.86
N ASN A 330 21.28 14.92 10.70
CA ASN A 330 20.18 15.88 10.82
C ASN A 330 20.39 17.20 10.07
N VAL A 331 21.60 17.44 9.54
CA VAL A 331 21.92 18.65 8.77
C VAL A 331 22.77 18.34 7.53
N MET A 332 22.77 19.25 6.56
CA MET A 332 23.71 19.18 5.43
C MET A 332 25.07 19.76 5.84
N ARG A 333 26.15 19.09 5.42
CA ARG A 333 27.53 19.53 5.74
C ARG A 333 27.88 20.86 5.11
N GLN A 334 28.59 21.71 5.83
CA GLN A 334 29.23 22.94 5.30
C GLN A 334 30.66 22.70 4.83
N THR A 335 31.29 21.60 5.29
CA THR A 335 32.68 21.25 4.98
C THR A 335 32.83 19.76 4.83
N LEU A 336 33.86 19.32 4.11
CA LEU A 336 34.23 17.91 3.97
C LEU A 336 35.06 17.40 5.17
N LEU A 337 35.53 18.31 6.05
CA LEU A 337 36.46 18.00 7.12
C LEU A 337 35.95 16.94 8.09
N PHE A 338 34.73 17.11 8.61
CA PHE A 338 34.18 16.20 9.64
C PHE A 338 33.94 14.79 9.09
N GLY A 339 33.35 14.64 7.91
CA GLY A 339 33.21 13.34 7.28
C GLY A 339 34.56 12.70 6.94
N GLY A 340 35.58 13.51 6.58
CA GLY A 340 36.93 13.02 6.39
C GLY A 340 37.56 12.48 7.68
N LEU A 341 37.39 13.19 8.80
CA LEU A 341 37.86 12.75 10.11
C LEU A 341 37.13 11.49 10.60
N GLU A 342 35.82 11.39 10.37
CA GLU A 342 35.03 10.18 10.64
C GLU A 342 35.58 8.99 9.85
N SER A 343 35.87 9.17 8.55
CA SER A 343 36.46 8.12 7.70
C SER A 343 37.81 7.66 8.23
N ILE A 344 38.67 8.58 8.67
CA ILE A 344 39.97 8.24 9.24
C ILE A 344 39.77 7.47 10.56
N GLN A 345 38.93 7.94 11.45
CA GLN A 345 38.60 7.28 12.71
C GLN A 345 38.08 5.87 12.51
N HIS A 346 37.13 5.73 11.55
CA HIS A 346 36.52 4.44 11.22
C HIS A 346 37.56 3.44 10.70
N ASN A 347 38.48 3.88 9.86
CA ASN A 347 39.50 3.01 9.26
C ASN A 347 40.73 2.77 10.15
N ALA A 348 41.04 3.68 11.09
CA ALA A 348 42.15 3.50 12.01
C ALA A 348 42.07 2.20 12.85
N ASN A 349 40.89 1.72 13.11
CA ASN A 349 40.61 0.52 13.88
C ASN A 349 40.43 -0.75 13.01
N ARG A 350 40.60 -0.63 11.68
CA ARG A 350 40.36 -1.70 10.70
C ARG A 350 41.64 -1.95 9.90
N LYS A 351 42.60 -2.62 10.51
CA LYS A 351 43.83 -3.05 9.84
C LYS A 351 43.71 -4.46 9.26
#